data_9051f0bd5802b44d3ff8fbd584647599
#
_entry.id   9051f0bd5802b44d3ff8fbd584647599
#
_cell.length_a   1.000
_cell.length_b   1.000
_cell.length_c   1.000
_cell.angle_alpha   90.00
_cell.angle_beta   90.00
_cell.angle_gamma   90.00
#
_symmetry.space_group_name_H-M   'P 1'
#
loop_
_entity.id
_entity.type
_entity.pdbx_description
1 polymer ?
#
loop_
_entity_poly.entity_id
_entity_poly.type
_entity_poly.pdbx_seq_one_letter_code
_entity_poly.pdbx_strand_id
1 'polypeptide(L)'
;MKAQYGILRFKKYKGPAISPIEAHNERTKEQYASNPDIDTSRSRYNLHLVQPQGRYREEADRMIAAAHCRVRKDSVRVVEALVTASPEFFKDKTNREIRAYFAYALKFLESRQRPDTFLSAVVHMDEKTPHLHLCFVPLTADGRLSAKEIIGNRKNLVRWQDEFWQHMVKQYPELERGESASQTGREHIPPRIFKEMTQLTKQKEQLDALLVGINPFNGKSRAAEISKVLDSYIPNVARMKDQLRKYNVAFTKTAAENEKLKEKNKTLSASLDKAKEGSVLKRLEDAKLRQDYEAALKTLDSIPPEVIRFYENRTQEPVVRHDK
;
A
#
# COMPACT_ATOMS: atom_id res chain seq x y z
N MET A 1 31.71 -8.36 2.78
CA MET A 1 30.54 -8.99 2.07
C MET A 1 29.53 -7.89 1.77
N LYS A 2 28.73 -8.00 0.71
CA LYS A 2 27.63 -7.05 0.48
C LYS A 2 26.52 -7.35 1.46
N ALA A 3 25.88 -6.30 2.02
CA ALA A 3 24.73 -6.42 2.90
C ALA A 3 23.58 -7.17 2.21
N GLN A 4 22.95 -8.10 2.92
CA GLN A 4 21.86 -8.94 2.42
C GLN A 4 20.58 -8.60 3.17
N TYR A 5 19.57 -8.19 2.46
CA TYR A 5 18.32 -7.66 3.04
C TYR A 5 17.15 -8.60 2.78
N GLY A 6 16.37 -8.91 3.81
CA GLY A 6 15.04 -9.49 3.67
C GLY A 6 14.02 -8.39 3.34
N ILE A 7 13.15 -8.60 2.36
CA ILE A 7 12.24 -7.58 1.83
C ILE A 7 10.80 -8.07 1.89
N LEU A 8 9.92 -7.29 2.53
CA LEU A 8 8.48 -7.46 2.50
C LEU A 8 7.82 -6.17 2.00
N ARG A 9 6.95 -6.26 1.00
CA ARG A 9 6.19 -5.13 0.46
C ARG A 9 4.75 -5.51 0.26
N PHE A 10 3.85 -4.51 0.32
CA PHE A 10 2.44 -4.72 0.08
C PHE A 10 1.93 -3.86 -1.07
N LYS A 11 1.00 -4.42 -1.85
CA LYS A 11 0.27 -3.71 -2.88
C LYS A 11 -1.23 -4.01 -2.76
N LYS A 12 -2.05 -2.99 -3.00
CA LYS A 12 -3.50 -3.05 -2.87
C LYS A 12 -4.15 -3.11 -4.24
N TYR A 13 -5.12 -4.00 -4.44
CA TYR A 13 -5.82 -4.15 -5.70
C TYR A 13 -7.32 -3.98 -5.52
N LYS A 14 -7.91 -3.14 -6.39
CA LYS A 14 -9.35 -3.00 -6.57
C LYS A 14 -9.82 -3.98 -7.66
N GLY A 15 -11.13 -4.20 -7.79
CA GLY A 15 -11.70 -5.20 -8.68
C GLY A 15 -11.08 -5.32 -10.07
N PRO A 16 -10.95 -4.24 -10.88
CA PRO A 16 -10.39 -4.33 -12.24
C PRO A 16 -8.91 -4.74 -12.30
N ALA A 17 -8.16 -4.50 -11.22
CA ALA A 17 -6.72 -4.77 -11.17
C ALA A 17 -6.36 -6.20 -10.72
N ILE A 18 -7.35 -7.03 -10.36
CA ILE A 18 -7.12 -8.39 -9.86
C ILE A 18 -6.73 -9.35 -10.99
N SER A 19 -7.45 -9.34 -12.12
CA SER A 19 -7.13 -10.23 -13.24
C SER A 19 -5.73 -10.01 -13.84
N PRO A 20 -5.23 -8.76 -14.00
CA PRO A 20 -3.85 -8.52 -14.42
C PRO A 20 -2.81 -9.09 -13.46
N ILE A 21 -3.01 -9.00 -12.13
CA ILE A 21 -2.04 -9.57 -11.18
C ILE A 21 -2.12 -11.09 -11.13
N GLU A 22 -3.33 -11.68 -11.20
CA GLU A 22 -3.51 -13.10 -11.37
C GLU A 22 -2.74 -13.61 -12.60
N ALA A 23 -2.92 -12.97 -13.76
CA ALA A 23 -2.23 -13.35 -14.98
C ALA A 23 -0.70 -13.26 -14.88
N HIS A 24 -0.17 -12.32 -14.06
CA HIS A 24 1.24 -12.25 -13.75
C HIS A 24 1.69 -13.39 -12.83
N ASN A 25 0.96 -13.63 -11.75
CA ASN A 25 1.33 -14.61 -10.73
C ASN A 25 1.24 -16.04 -11.26
N GLU A 26 0.19 -16.34 -12.00
CA GLU A 26 -0.08 -17.69 -12.55
C GLU A 26 0.53 -17.92 -13.95
N ARG A 27 1.30 -16.94 -14.47
CA ARG A 27 1.97 -17.03 -15.78
C ARG A 27 1.03 -17.43 -16.92
N THR A 28 -0.18 -16.88 -16.97
CA THR A 28 -1.18 -17.22 -17.98
C THR A 28 -1.00 -16.50 -19.31
N LYS A 29 0.02 -15.64 -19.47
CA LYS A 29 0.33 -14.94 -20.71
C LYS A 29 1.56 -15.55 -21.39
N GLU A 30 1.56 -15.57 -22.69
CA GLU A 30 2.72 -16.02 -23.48
C GLU A 30 3.91 -15.02 -23.41
N GLN A 31 3.60 -13.73 -23.30
CA GLN A 31 4.61 -12.66 -23.24
C GLN A 31 4.28 -11.62 -22.17
N TYR A 32 5.32 -11.12 -21.53
CA TYR A 32 5.27 -10.12 -20.46
C TYR A 32 6.04 -8.85 -20.86
N ALA A 33 5.48 -8.07 -21.80
CA ALA A 33 6.13 -6.84 -22.32
C ALA A 33 6.53 -5.83 -21.24
N SER A 34 5.82 -5.82 -20.09
CA SER A 34 6.12 -4.95 -18.95
C SER A 34 7.29 -5.45 -18.08
N ASN A 35 7.65 -6.73 -18.19
CA ASN A 35 8.77 -7.34 -17.47
C ASN A 35 9.54 -8.34 -18.37
N PRO A 36 10.47 -7.86 -19.17
CA PRO A 36 11.25 -8.69 -20.11
C PRO A 36 12.21 -9.68 -19.42
N ASP A 37 12.38 -9.58 -18.09
CA ASP A 37 13.24 -10.50 -17.32
C ASP A 37 12.55 -11.86 -17.03
N ILE A 38 11.27 -12.00 -17.37
CA ILE A 38 10.55 -13.27 -17.21
C ILE A 38 11.00 -14.23 -18.31
N ASP A 39 11.61 -15.33 -17.90
CA ASP A 39 11.94 -16.44 -18.76
C ASP A 39 10.82 -17.49 -18.70
N THR A 40 9.88 -17.41 -19.62
CA THR A 40 8.72 -18.31 -19.65
C THR A 40 9.10 -19.79 -19.79
N SER A 41 10.27 -20.11 -20.36
CA SER A 41 10.77 -21.50 -20.43
C SER A 41 11.07 -22.10 -19.05
N ARG A 42 11.31 -21.24 -18.05
CA ARG A 42 11.59 -21.58 -16.67
C ARG A 42 10.37 -21.52 -15.76
N SER A 43 9.20 -21.06 -16.24
CA SER A 43 7.99 -20.93 -15.41
C SER A 43 7.52 -22.26 -14.80
N ARG A 44 7.91 -23.39 -15.40
CA ARG A 44 7.71 -24.74 -14.81
C ARG A 44 8.39 -24.96 -13.46
N TYR A 45 9.36 -24.11 -13.09
CA TYR A 45 10.05 -24.18 -11.80
C TYR A 45 9.40 -23.29 -10.75
N ASN A 46 8.43 -22.46 -11.12
CA ASN A 46 7.63 -21.72 -10.17
C ASN A 46 6.87 -22.70 -9.28
N LEU A 47 6.76 -22.39 -8.01
CA LEU A 47 6.14 -23.31 -7.09
C LEU A 47 5.08 -22.61 -6.24
N HIS A 48 3.95 -23.24 -6.08
CA HIS A 48 2.92 -22.80 -5.17
C HIS A 48 3.15 -23.36 -3.77
N LEU A 49 3.09 -22.48 -2.78
CA LEU A 49 2.97 -22.81 -1.37
C LEU A 49 1.50 -22.87 -0.96
N VAL A 50 0.65 -22.06 -1.60
CA VAL A 50 -0.81 -22.12 -1.54
C VAL A 50 -1.33 -22.10 -2.98
N GLN A 51 -2.04 -23.15 -3.36
CA GLN A 51 -2.66 -23.27 -4.69
C GLN A 51 -3.95 -22.44 -4.75
N PRO A 52 -4.20 -21.71 -5.86
CA PRO A 52 -5.47 -21.05 -6.06
C PRO A 52 -6.59 -22.08 -6.26
N GLN A 53 -7.75 -21.84 -5.64
CA GLN A 53 -8.93 -22.71 -5.79
C GLN A 53 -9.74 -22.38 -7.05
N GLY A 54 -9.53 -21.19 -7.62
CA GLY A 54 -10.20 -20.67 -8.80
C GLY A 54 -9.60 -19.35 -9.23
N ARG A 55 -10.37 -18.58 -10.01
CA ARG A 55 -9.95 -17.23 -10.42
C ARG A 55 -9.91 -16.32 -9.20
N TYR A 56 -8.82 -15.56 -9.02
CA TYR A 56 -8.62 -14.70 -7.86
C TYR A 56 -9.79 -13.76 -7.59
N ARG A 57 -10.39 -13.20 -8.64
CA ARG A 57 -11.51 -12.29 -8.49
C ARG A 57 -12.76 -12.99 -7.98
N GLU A 58 -13.08 -14.14 -8.55
CA GLU A 58 -14.25 -14.94 -8.17
C GLU A 58 -14.14 -15.46 -6.74
N GLU A 59 -12.96 -15.96 -6.38
CA GLU A 59 -12.68 -16.41 -5.01
C GLU A 59 -12.72 -15.27 -4.00
N ALA A 60 -12.14 -14.10 -4.33
CA ALA A 60 -12.21 -12.92 -3.48
C ALA A 60 -13.66 -12.46 -3.28
N ASP A 61 -14.45 -12.41 -4.35
CA ASP A 61 -15.86 -12.01 -4.28
C ASP A 61 -16.69 -13.03 -3.47
N ARG A 62 -16.39 -14.33 -3.59
CA ARG A 62 -17.01 -15.41 -2.79
C ARG A 62 -16.69 -15.27 -1.30
N MET A 63 -15.41 -15.07 -0.94
CA MET A 63 -14.99 -14.87 0.46
C MET A 63 -15.62 -13.63 1.08
N ILE A 64 -15.68 -12.53 0.33
CA ILE A 64 -16.29 -11.26 0.76
C ILE A 64 -17.81 -11.43 0.98
N ALA A 65 -18.48 -12.13 0.08
CA ALA A 65 -19.92 -12.43 0.22
C ALA A 65 -20.19 -13.33 1.43
N ALA A 66 -19.39 -14.37 1.65
CA ALA A 66 -19.50 -15.26 2.80
C ALA A 66 -19.28 -14.55 4.13
N ALA A 67 -18.44 -13.51 4.15
CA ALA A 67 -18.20 -12.66 5.33
C ALA A 67 -19.27 -11.57 5.51
N HIS A 68 -20.29 -11.50 4.64
CA HIS A 68 -21.36 -10.48 4.65
C HIS A 68 -20.83 -9.03 4.70
N CYS A 69 -19.66 -8.79 4.08
CA CYS A 69 -19.01 -7.49 4.11
C CYS A 69 -19.76 -6.44 3.29
N ARG A 70 -19.82 -5.22 3.82
CA ARG A 70 -20.19 -4.05 3.01
C ARG A 70 -19.07 -3.69 2.05
N VAL A 71 -19.33 -3.75 0.75
CA VAL A 71 -18.37 -3.44 -0.31
C VAL A 71 -18.74 -2.13 -0.99
N ARG A 72 -17.76 -1.22 -1.14
CA ARG A 72 -17.90 -0.01 -1.96
C ARG A 72 -17.27 -0.26 -3.33
N LYS A 73 -17.62 0.56 -4.32
CA LYS A 73 -17.05 0.49 -5.69
C LYS A 73 -15.52 0.57 -5.71
N ASP A 74 -14.94 1.32 -4.78
CA ASP A 74 -13.51 1.57 -4.65
C ASP A 74 -12.81 0.72 -3.58
N SER A 75 -13.50 -0.26 -2.99
CA SER A 75 -12.91 -1.15 -1.97
C SER A 75 -11.72 -1.93 -2.51
N VAL A 76 -10.68 -2.03 -1.69
CA VAL A 76 -9.58 -2.96 -1.93
C VAL A 76 -10.08 -4.37 -1.64
N ARG A 77 -10.06 -5.23 -2.66
CA ARG A 77 -10.55 -6.61 -2.56
C ARG A 77 -9.44 -7.63 -2.37
N VAL A 78 -8.25 -7.31 -2.88
CA VAL A 78 -7.07 -8.16 -2.77
C VAL A 78 -5.87 -7.33 -2.33
N VAL A 79 -5.08 -7.89 -1.44
CA VAL A 79 -3.76 -7.38 -1.06
C VAL A 79 -2.73 -8.42 -1.48
N GLU A 80 -1.65 -7.96 -2.08
CA GLU A 80 -0.49 -8.76 -2.39
C GLU A 80 0.63 -8.43 -1.41
N ALA A 81 1.22 -9.43 -0.80
CA ALA A 81 2.48 -9.37 -0.10
C ALA A 81 3.58 -9.94 -1.01
N LEU A 82 4.56 -9.13 -1.36
CA LEU A 82 5.76 -9.53 -2.07
C LEU A 82 6.88 -9.76 -1.08
N VAL A 83 7.43 -10.97 -1.05
CA VAL A 83 8.59 -11.33 -0.24
C VAL A 83 9.76 -11.71 -1.13
N THR A 84 10.93 -11.17 -0.83
CA THR A 84 12.19 -11.55 -1.48
C THR A 84 13.38 -11.26 -0.55
N ALA A 85 14.59 -11.49 -1.04
CA ALA A 85 15.83 -11.02 -0.42
C ALA A 85 16.76 -10.44 -1.48
N SER A 86 17.89 -9.89 -1.04
CA SER A 86 18.95 -9.46 -1.95
C SER A 86 19.40 -10.61 -2.87
N PRO A 87 19.72 -10.35 -4.15
CA PRO A 87 20.14 -11.41 -5.07
C PRO A 87 21.32 -12.23 -4.55
N GLU A 88 22.22 -11.61 -3.83
CA GLU A 88 23.40 -12.22 -3.21
C GLU A 88 23.02 -13.31 -2.20
N PHE A 89 21.89 -13.15 -1.50
CA PHE A 89 21.37 -14.13 -0.54
C PHE A 89 20.99 -15.46 -1.21
N PHE A 90 20.48 -15.42 -2.44
CA PHE A 90 20.03 -16.61 -3.16
C PHE A 90 21.12 -17.24 -4.05
N LYS A 91 22.26 -16.57 -4.25
CA LYS A 91 23.26 -16.92 -5.28
C LYS A 91 23.75 -18.36 -5.18
N ASP A 92 24.03 -18.82 -3.96
CA ASP A 92 24.62 -20.15 -3.73
C ASP A 92 23.62 -21.12 -3.06
N LYS A 93 22.32 -20.76 -3.03
CA LYS A 93 21.28 -21.60 -2.42
C LYS A 93 20.64 -22.55 -3.44
N THR A 94 20.40 -23.75 -3.01
CA THR A 94 19.67 -24.77 -3.76
C THR A 94 18.17 -24.42 -3.84
N ASN A 95 17.45 -24.98 -4.80
CA ASN A 95 16.00 -24.81 -4.89
C ASN A 95 15.26 -25.25 -3.60
N ARG A 96 15.79 -26.24 -2.89
CA ARG A 96 15.25 -26.70 -1.60
C ARG A 96 15.40 -25.63 -0.52
N GLU A 97 16.55 -24.98 -0.43
CA GLU A 97 16.80 -23.92 0.54
C GLU A 97 15.98 -22.66 0.20
N ILE A 98 15.85 -22.31 -1.08
CA ILE A 98 15.00 -21.22 -1.54
C ILE A 98 13.53 -21.49 -1.16
N ARG A 99 13.04 -22.71 -1.38
CA ARG A 99 11.70 -23.13 -0.95
C ARG A 99 11.53 -23.02 0.56
N ALA A 100 12.51 -23.46 1.34
CA ALA A 100 12.48 -23.38 2.80
C ALA A 100 12.43 -21.92 3.28
N TYR A 101 13.18 -21.02 2.64
CA TYR A 101 13.15 -19.59 2.92
C TYR A 101 11.74 -19.02 2.75
N PHE A 102 11.09 -19.27 1.62
CA PHE A 102 9.76 -18.74 1.37
C PHE A 102 8.67 -19.41 2.20
N ALA A 103 8.80 -20.69 2.51
CA ALA A 103 7.90 -21.38 3.42
C ALA A 103 8.01 -20.80 4.85
N TYR A 104 9.22 -20.45 5.29
CA TYR A 104 9.42 -19.80 6.59
C TYR A 104 8.87 -18.38 6.62
N ALA A 105 9.07 -17.62 5.53
CA ALA A 105 8.47 -16.29 5.37
C ALA A 105 6.94 -16.33 5.33
N LEU A 106 6.35 -17.35 4.70
CA LEU A 106 4.89 -17.54 4.68
C LEU A 106 4.33 -17.74 6.08
N LYS A 107 4.99 -18.50 6.96
CA LYS A 107 4.59 -18.67 8.37
C LYS A 107 4.45 -17.35 9.11
N PHE A 108 5.33 -16.37 8.83
CA PHE A 108 5.18 -15.03 9.38
C PHE A 108 3.88 -14.37 8.91
N LEU A 109 3.56 -14.47 7.62
CA LEU A 109 2.35 -13.88 7.06
C LEU A 109 1.08 -14.57 7.60
N GLU A 110 1.10 -15.90 7.75
CA GLU A 110 0.03 -16.71 8.38
C GLU A 110 -0.22 -16.31 9.83
N SER A 111 0.80 -15.90 10.57
CA SER A 111 0.65 -15.41 11.95
C SER A 111 -0.03 -14.04 12.04
N ARG A 112 -0.17 -13.32 10.94
CA ARG A 112 -0.70 -11.95 10.86
C ARG A 112 -1.99 -11.81 10.08
N GLN A 113 -2.23 -12.73 9.15
CA GLN A 113 -3.42 -12.78 8.33
C GLN A 113 -3.92 -14.21 8.25
N ARG A 114 -5.21 -14.39 8.39
CA ARG A 114 -5.86 -15.70 8.40
C ARG A 114 -5.59 -16.46 7.10
N PRO A 115 -5.07 -17.70 7.15
CA PRO A 115 -4.76 -18.51 5.95
C PRO A 115 -5.97 -18.82 5.08
N ASP A 116 -7.18 -18.89 5.66
CA ASP A 116 -8.44 -19.11 4.92
C ASP A 116 -8.85 -17.93 4.02
N THR A 117 -8.14 -16.78 4.13
CA THR A 117 -8.31 -15.63 3.24
C THR A 117 -7.30 -15.61 2.09
N PHE A 118 -6.38 -16.57 2.03
CA PHE A 118 -5.35 -16.64 1.01
C PHE A 118 -5.92 -17.15 -0.31
N LEU A 119 -5.62 -16.44 -1.39
CA LEU A 119 -6.01 -16.80 -2.74
C LEU A 119 -4.95 -17.67 -3.42
N SER A 120 -3.68 -17.27 -3.29
CA SER A 120 -2.52 -17.97 -3.84
C SER A 120 -1.25 -17.48 -3.17
N ALA A 121 -0.27 -18.37 -3.02
CA ALA A 121 1.09 -18.04 -2.63
C ALA A 121 2.06 -18.75 -3.59
N VAL A 122 2.57 -18.03 -4.57
CA VAL A 122 3.46 -18.57 -5.62
C VAL A 122 4.84 -17.96 -5.55
N VAL A 123 5.86 -18.80 -5.60
CA VAL A 123 7.27 -18.42 -5.71
C VAL A 123 7.67 -18.43 -7.17
N HIS A 124 8.08 -17.27 -7.68
CA HIS A 124 8.64 -17.15 -9.02
C HIS A 124 10.14 -17.46 -9.00
N MET A 125 10.51 -18.48 -9.78
CA MET A 125 11.89 -18.93 -10.01
C MET A 125 12.36 -18.60 -11.44
N ASP A 126 11.47 -18.04 -12.25
CA ASP A 126 11.64 -17.71 -13.67
C ASP A 126 12.07 -16.26 -13.92
N GLU A 127 12.37 -15.52 -12.86
CA GLU A 127 12.93 -14.18 -12.91
C GLU A 127 14.34 -14.16 -12.32
N LYS A 128 15.01 -13.02 -12.43
CA LYS A 128 16.41 -12.85 -12.00
C LYS A 128 16.65 -13.15 -10.51
N THR A 129 15.68 -12.81 -9.67
CA THR A 129 15.74 -13.02 -8.22
C THR A 129 14.48 -13.73 -7.77
N PRO A 130 14.57 -14.87 -7.07
CA PRO A 130 13.40 -15.55 -6.52
C PRO A 130 12.58 -14.64 -5.63
N HIS A 131 11.25 -14.70 -5.76
CA HIS A 131 10.34 -13.92 -4.93
C HIS A 131 8.96 -14.59 -4.80
N LEU A 132 8.34 -14.40 -3.64
CA LEU A 132 7.02 -14.93 -3.32
C LEU A 132 5.97 -13.82 -3.51
N HIS A 133 4.89 -14.15 -4.22
CA HIS A 133 3.66 -13.41 -4.28
C HIS A 133 2.60 -14.11 -3.44
N LEU A 134 2.21 -13.53 -2.31
CA LEU A 134 1.03 -13.97 -1.56
C LEU A 134 -0.11 -13.00 -1.83
N CYS A 135 -1.18 -13.46 -2.47
CA CYS A 135 -2.42 -12.72 -2.63
C CYS A 135 -3.46 -13.19 -1.62
N PHE A 136 -4.12 -12.24 -0.92
CA PHE A 136 -5.14 -12.54 0.06
C PHE A 136 -6.27 -11.49 0.08
N VAL A 137 -7.45 -11.89 0.53
CA VAL A 137 -8.58 -10.99 0.78
C VAL A 137 -8.40 -10.35 2.15
N PRO A 138 -8.38 -9.00 2.27
CA PRO A 138 -8.10 -8.33 3.53
C PRO A 138 -9.31 -8.32 4.47
N LEU A 139 -9.71 -9.52 4.92
CA LEU A 139 -10.75 -9.71 5.91
C LEU A 139 -10.16 -9.65 7.31
N THR A 140 -10.70 -8.79 8.15
CA THR A 140 -10.35 -8.67 9.56
C THR A 140 -10.90 -9.84 10.38
N ALA A 141 -10.45 -10.02 11.62
CA ALA A 141 -10.92 -11.10 12.49
C ALA A 141 -12.44 -11.04 12.76
N ASP A 142 -13.01 -9.82 12.79
CA ASP A 142 -14.45 -9.57 12.93
C ASP A 142 -15.21 -9.55 11.60
N GLY A 143 -14.61 -10.05 10.52
CA GLY A 143 -15.25 -10.25 9.22
C GLY A 143 -15.41 -8.99 8.36
N ARG A 144 -14.76 -7.86 8.66
CA ARG A 144 -14.82 -6.66 7.83
C ARG A 144 -13.76 -6.66 6.72
N LEU A 145 -14.10 -6.11 5.55
CA LEU A 145 -13.16 -5.90 4.44
C LEU A 145 -12.35 -4.61 4.67
N SER A 146 -11.12 -4.71 5.19
CA SER A 146 -10.32 -3.54 5.55
C SER A 146 -8.81 -3.73 5.38
N ALA A 147 -8.30 -3.49 4.19
CA ALA A 147 -6.85 -3.43 3.96
C ALA A 147 -6.13 -2.36 4.81
N LYS A 148 -6.83 -1.28 5.19
CA LYS A 148 -6.28 -0.23 6.06
C LYS A 148 -6.02 -0.74 7.48
N GLU A 149 -6.89 -1.60 8.00
CA GLU A 149 -6.75 -2.16 9.34
C GLU A 149 -5.64 -3.21 9.40
N ILE A 150 -5.54 -4.06 8.39
CA ILE A 150 -4.55 -5.13 8.33
C ILE A 150 -3.13 -4.60 8.09
N ILE A 151 -2.91 -3.88 6.99
CA ILE A 151 -1.56 -3.42 6.63
C ILE A 151 -1.26 -1.98 7.04
N GLY A 152 -2.30 -1.22 7.39
CA GLY A 152 -2.16 0.12 7.98
C GLY A 152 -1.67 1.21 7.03
N ASN A 153 -0.97 2.17 7.64
CA ASN A 153 -0.35 3.32 7.00
C ASN A 153 1.19 3.14 6.86
N ARG A 154 1.91 4.19 6.46
CA ARG A 154 3.37 4.16 6.29
C ARG A 154 4.13 3.71 7.54
N LYS A 155 3.71 4.14 8.76
CA LYS A 155 4.33 3.70 10.01
C LYS A 155 4.14 2.21 10.25
N ASN A 156 2.94 1.70 9.95
CA ASN A 156 2.63 0.28 10.07
C ASN A 156 3.44 -0.56 9.07
N LEU A 157 3.66 -0.06 7.83
CA LEU A 157 4.49 -0.76 6.85
C LEU A 157 5.96 -0.85 7.28
N VAL A 158 6.49 0.16 7.97
CA VAL A 158 7.83 0.08 8.58
C VAL A 158 7.85 -1.01 9.65
N ARG A 159 6.85 -1.03 10.56
CA ARG A 159 6.73 -2.06 11.59
C ARG A 159 6.59 -3.46 11.00
N TRP A 160 5.80 -3.64 9.94
CA TRP A 160 5.71 -4.91 9.21
C TRP A 160 7.08 -5.41 8.73
N GLN A 161 7.90 -4.51 8.18
CA GLN A 161 9.24 -4.83 7.71
C GLN A 161 10.19 -5.14 8.88
N ASP A 162 10.07 -4.43 10.03
CA ASP A 162 10.86 -4.69 11.24
C ASP A 162 10.55 -6.07 11.82
N GLU A 163 9.27 -6.38 11.99
CA GLU A 163 8.80 -7.66 12.54
C GLU A 163 9.10 -8.82 11.59
N PHE A 164 8.99 -8.61 10.28
CA PHE A 164 9.40 -9.58 9.27
C PHE A 164 10.89 -9.88 9.36
N TRP A 165 11.73 -8.85 9.42
CA TRP A 165 13.16 -9.04 9.61
C TRP A 165 13.46 -9.79 10.92
N GLN A 166 12.87 -9.39 12.05
CA GLN A 166 13.04 -10.07 13.33
C GLN A 166 12.62 -11.56 13.29
N HIS A 167 11.61 -11.90 12.49
CA HIS A 167 11.23 -13.28 12.26
C HIS A 167 12.28 -14.00 11.43
N MET A 168 12.71 -13.41 10.29
CA MET A 168 13.60 -14.07 9.36
C MET A 168 15.01 -14.30 9.92
N VAL A 169 15.57 -13.36 10.68
CA VAL A 169 16.94 -13.51 11.25
C VAL A 169 17.08 -14.65 12.26
N LYS A 170 15.98 -15.15 12.80
CA LYS A 170 16.00 -16.34 13.68
C LYS A 170 16.50 -17.59 12.96
N GLN A 171 16.21 -17.70 11.67
CA GLN A 171 16.64 -18.82 10.83
C GLN A 171 17.73 -18.44 9.81
N TYR A 172 17.82 -17.17 9.46
CA TYR A 172 18.75 -16.60 8.47
C TYR A 172 19.48 -15.39 9.07
N PRO A 173 20.43 -15.63 10.00
CA PRO A 173 21.10 -14.55 10.74
C PRO A 173 21.97 -13.64 9.88
N GLU A 174 22.28 -14.04 8.64
CA GLU A 174 22.99 -13.25 7.67
C GLU A 174 22.16 -12.09 7.06
N LEU A 175 20.85 -12.07 7.30
CA LEU A 175 19.96 -11.02 6.79
C LEU A 175 20.03 -9.76 7.66
N GLU A 176 20.30 -8.64 7.03
CA GLU A 176 20.32 -7.32 7.65
C GLU A 176 18.97 -6.61 7.48
N ARG A 177 18.69 -5.71 8.43
CA ARG A 177 17.57 -4.78 8.31
C ARG A 177 18.00 -3.60 7.44
N GLY A 178 17.42 -3.49 6.23
CA GLY A 178 17.65 -2.34 5.37
C GLY A 178 17.10 -1.04 5.98
N GLU A 179 17.73 0.08 5.65
CA GLU A 179 17.28 1.41 6.05
C GLU A 179 15.93 1.76 5.43
N SER A 180 15.06 2.40 6.19
CA SER A 180 13.76 2.83 5.67
C SER A 180 13.91 4.03 4.72
N ALA A 181 13.05 4.10 3.70
CA ALA A 181 13.02 5.26 2.79
C ALA A 181 12.77 6.59 3.52
N SER A 182 12.18 6.56 4.72
CA SER A 182 11.98 7.74 5.57
C SER A 182 13.28 8.22 6.23
N GLN A 183 14.24 7.34 6.47
CA GLN A 183 15.55 7.67 7.03
C GLN A 183 16.52 8.11 5.95
N THR A 184 16.48 7.47 4.79
CA THR A 184 17.43 7.73 3.69
C THR A 184 17.00 8.85 2.75
N GLY A 185 15.75 9.32 2.85
CA GLY A 185 15.18 10.28 1.89
C GLY A 185 15.07 9.75 0.45
N ARG A 186 15.35 8.45 0.24
CA ARG A 186 15.31 7.84 -1.10
C ARG A 186 13.89 7.79 -1.63
N GLU A 187 13.68 8.37 -2.80
CA GLU A 187 12.42 8.26 -3.54
C GLU A 187 12.34 6.91 -4.28
N HIS A 188 11.11 6.45 -4.47
CA HIS A 188 10.87 5.22 -5.22
C HIS A 188 11.11 5.43 -6.71
N ILE A 189 12.17 4.81 -7.24
CA ILE A 189 12.40 4.74 -8.69
C ILE A 189 11.66 3.50 -9.22
N PRO A 190 10.77 3.66 -10.23
CA PRO A 190 10.09 2.51 -10.83
C PRO A 190 11.10 1.47 -11.33
N PRO A 191 10.88 0.16 -11.10
CA PRO A 191 11.82 -0.91 -11.44
C PRO A 191 12.31 -0.87 -12.90
N ARG A 192 11.42 -0.50 -13.84
CA ARG A 192 11.76 -0.36 -15.25
C ARG A 192 12.85 0.69 -15.47
N ILE A 193 12.71 1.87 -14.85
CA ILE A 193 13.69 2.95 -14.98
C ILE A 193 15.01 2.57 -14.33
N PHE A 194 14.95 1.95 -13.16
CA PHE A 194 16.16 1.45 -12.50
C PHE A 194 16.91 0.43 -13.37
N LYS A 195 16.21 -0.49 -14.03
CA LYS A 195 16.80 -1.46 -14.96
C LYS A 195 17.43 -0.77 -16.18
N GLU A 196 16.74 0.18 -16.79
CA GLU A 196 17.27 0.96 -17.93
C GLU A 196 18.51 1.76 -17.52
N MET A 197 18.53 2.41 -16.34
CA MET A 197 19.70 3.09 -15.80
C MET A 197 20.87 2.13 -15.58
N THR A 198 20.63 0.96 -15.01
CA THR A 198 21.66 -0.06 -14.77
C THR A 198 22.25 -0.57 -16.10
N GLN A 199 21.41 -0.74 -17.13
CA GLN A 199 21.87 -1.16 -18.45
C GLN A 199 22.73 -0.08 -19.11
N LEU A 200 22.34 1.19 -19.04
CA LEU A 200 23.12 2.32 -19.54
C LEU A 200 24.47 2.43 -18.84
N THR A 201 24.52 2.22 -17.52
CA THR A 201 25.77 2.22 -16.76
C THR A 201 26.70 1.12 -17.26
N LYS A 202 26.21 -0.12 -17.47
CA LYS A 202 27.00 -1.22 -18.00
C LYS A 202 27.50 -0.96 -19.43
N GLN A 203 26.65 -0.38 -20.29
CA GLN A 203 27.06 -0.03 -21.66
C GLN A 203 28.15 1.05 -21.64
N LYS A 204 28.05 2.02 -20.72
CA LYS A 204 29.08 3.02 -20.52
C LYS A 204 30.41 2.37 -20.06
N GLU A 205 30.34 1.49 -19.05
CA GLU A 205 31.53 0.75 -18.57
C GLU A 205 32.20 -0.08 -19.70
N GLN A 206 31.41 -0.70 -20.57
CA GLN A 206 31.88 -1.40 -21.75
C GLN A 206 32.60 -0.47 -22.74
N LEU A 207 32.00 0.71 -22.99
CA LEU A 207 32.62 1.72 -23.85
C LEU A 207 33.97 2.21 -23.25
N ASP A 208 33.98 2.52 -21.96
CA ASP A 208 35.17 2.96 -21.27
C ASP A 208 36.29 1.87 -21.35
N ALA A 209 35.93 0.60 -21.16
CA ALA A 209 36.85 -0.53 -21.28
C ALA A 209 37.40 -0.73 -22.72
N LEU A 210 36.56 -0.49 -23.74
CA LEU A 210 36.97 -0.58 -25.13
C LEU A 210 37.91 0.59 -25.55
N LEU A 211 37.76 1.75 -24.94
CA LEU A 211 38.60 2.92 -25.18
C LEU A 211 39.98 2.76 -24.55
N VAL A 212 40.08 2.05 -23.42
CA VAL A 212 41.37 1.76 -22.79
C VAL A 212 42.13 0.72 -23.61
N GLY A 213 43.39 1.00 -23.94
CA GLY A 213 44.28 0.07 -24.66
C GLY A 213 44.09 0.07 -26.19
N ILE A 214 43.49 1.12 -26.76
CA ILE A 214 43.51 1.32 -28.21
C ILE A 214 44.95 1.59 -28.66
N ASN A 215 45.40 0.84 -29.68
CA ASN A 215 46.70 0.98 -30.29
C ASN A 215 46.60 0.84 -31.82
N PRO A 216 47.64 1.17 -32.59
CA PRO A 216 47.62 1.10 -34.05
C PRO A 216 47.25 -0.27 -34.65
N PHE A 217 47.53 -1.36 -33.91
CA PHE A 217 47.27 -2.73 -34.38
C PHE A 217 45.82 -3.19 -34.17
N ASN A 218 45.13 -2.67 -33.14
CA ASN A 218 43.75 -3.07 -32.81
C ASN A 218 42.69 -1.98 -33.06
N GLY A 219 43.10 -0.79 -33.48
CA GLY A 219 42.23 0.38 -33.61
C GLY A 219 40.99 0.13 -34.49
N LYS A 220 41.19 -0.58 -35.64
CA LYS A 220 40.07 -0.85 -36.55
C LYS A 220 39.03 -1.83 -35.94
N SER A 221 39.49 -2.88 -35.27
CA SER A 221 38.61 -3.84 -34.59
C SER A 221 37.91 -3.18 -33.41
N ARG A 222 38.62 -2.41 -32.58
CA ARG A 222 38.04 -1.67 -31.45
C ARG A 222 37.02 -0.63 -31.89
N ALA A 223 37.27 0.08 -32.99
CA ALA A 223 36.31 1.03 -33.56
C ALA A 223 34.98 0.34 -33.96
N ALA A 224 35.06 -0.84 -34.58
CA ALA A 224 33.87 -1.61 -34.94
C ALA A 224 33.08 -2.10 -33.70
N GLU A 225 33.78 -2.55 -32.66
CA GLU A 225 33.13 -2.94 -31.39
C GLU A 225 32.49 -1.75 -30.69
N ILE A 226 33.16 -0.60 -30.63
CA ILE A 226 32.63 0.66 -30.08
C ILE A 226 31.42 1.10 -30.86
N SER A 227 31.46 1.09 -32.21
CA SER A 227 30.28 1.42 -33.03
C SER A 227 29.08 0.55 -32.68
N LYS A 228 29.27 -0.76 -32.58
CA LYS A 228 28.22 -1.71 -32.23
C LYS A 228 27.58 -1.44 -30.85
N VAL A 229 28.40 -1.05 -29.86
CA VAL A 229 27.85 -0.68 -28.53
C VAL A 229 27.13 0.66 -28.62
N LEU A 230 27.66 1.64 -29.36
CA LEU A 230 27.02 2.95 -29.57
C LEU A 230 25.68 2.86 -30.28
N ASP A 231 25.51 1.95 -31.26
CA ASP A 231 24.27 1.72 -31.99
C ASP A 231 23.08 1.39 -31.06
N SER A 232 23.37 0.72 -29.93
CA SER A 232 22.35 0.43 -28.90
C SER A 232 22.34 1.44 -27.77
N TYR A 233 23.47 2.05 -27.41
CA TYR A 233 23.59 3.00 -26.30
C TYR A 233 22.89 4.32 -26.60
N ILE A 234 23.09 4.90 -27.80
CA ILE A 234 22.51 6.20 -28.17
C ILE A 234 20.99 6.19 -28.13
N PRO A 235 20.28 5.22 -28.75
CA PRO A 235 18.82 5.13 -28.63
C PRO A 235 18.33 4.91 -27.20
N ASN A 236 19.07 4.16 -26.40
CA ASN A 236 18.72 3.93 -25.00
C ASN A 236 18.85 5.20 -24.16
N VAL A 237 19.92 6.00 -24.36
CA VAL A 237 20.08 7.31 -23.71
C VAL A 237 18.95 8.27 -24.13
N ALA A 238 18.63 8.34 -25.44
CA ALA A 238 17.55 9.20 -25.94
C ALA A 238 16.20 8.82 -25.33
N ARG A 239 15.89 7.51 -25.24
CA ARG A 239 14.67 6.99 -24.62
C ARG A 239 14.63 7.33 -23.14
N MET A 240 15.71 7.16 -22.40
CA MET A 240 15.81 7.52 -20.99
C MET A 240 15.58 9.00 -20.77
N LYS A 241 16.19 9.87 -21.60
CA LYS A 241 15.99 11.32 -21.55
C LYS A 241 14.52 11.70 -21.74
N ASP A 242 13.82 11.09 -22.71
CA ASP A 242 12.39 11.32 -22.95
C ASP A 242 11.52 10.84 -21.78
N GLN A 243 11.83 9.67 -21.23
CA GLN A 243 11.15 9.17 -20.04
C GLN A 243 11.34 10.08 -18.83
N LEU A 244 12.56 10.51 -18.54
CA LEU A 244 12.85 11.43 -17.43
C LEU A 244 12.10 12.77 -17.61
N ARG A 245 12.00 13.27 -18.83
CA ARG A 245 11.20 14.47 -19.13
C ARG A 245 9.73 14.25 -18.81
N LYS A 246 9.14 13.12 -19.23
CA LYS A 246 7.74 12.78 -18.93
C LYS A 246 7.50 12.63 -17.43
N TYR A 247 8.42 11.99 -16.71
CA TYR A 247 8.34 11.87 -15.24
C TYR A 247 8.44 13.22 -14.56
N ASN A 248 9.34 14.10 -14.99
CA ASN A 248 9.50 15.41 -14.40
C ASN A 248 8.21 16.26 -14.57
N VAL A 249 7.60 16.24 -15.75
CA VAL A 249 6.30 16.90 -16.00
C VAL A 249 5.20 16.30 -15.12
N ALA A 250 5.12 14.98 -15.01
CA ALA A 250 4.13 14.32 -14.16
C ALA A 250 4.36 14.62 -12.67
N PHE A 251 5.62 14.62 -12.23
CA PHE A 251 6.00 14.93 -10.85
C PHE A 251 5.65 16.36 -10.45
N THR A 252 5.99 17.35 -11.28
CA THR A 252 5.67 18.76 -11.01
C THR A 252 4.16 18.98 -10.94
N LYS A 253 3.38 18.35 -11.84
CA LYS A 253 1.92 18.40 -11.81
C LYS A 253 1.35 17.78 -10.53
N THR A 254 1.83 16.60 -10.16
CA THR A 254 1.37 15.89 -8.94
C THR A 254 1.79 16.62 -7.67
N ALA A 255 2.99 17.21 -7.64
CA ALA A 255 3.45 18.02 -6.52
C ALA A 255 2.56 19.26 -6.31
N ALA A 256 2.22 19.97 -7.39
CA ALA A 256 1.31 21.12 -7.33
C ALA A 256 -0.11 20.73 -6.88
N GLU A 257 -0.61 19.57 -7.32
CA GLU A 257 -1.90 19.03 -6.89
C GLU A 257 -1.89 18.63 -5.40
N ASN A 258 -0.81 18.01 -4.95
CA ASN A 258 -0.62 17.66 -3.54
C ASN A 258 -0.59 18.89 -2.62
N GLU A 259 0.06 19.98 -3.03
CA GLU A 259 0.05 21.23 -2.24
C GLU A 259 -1.36 21.83 -2.17
N LYS A 260 -2.11 21.84 -3.28
CA LYS A 260 -3.52 22.27 -3.26
C LYS A 260 -4.39 21.40 -2.35
N LEU A 261 -4.17 20.08 -2.37
CA LEU A 261 -4.91 19.15 -1.51
C LEU A 261 -4.52 19.31 -0.04
N LYS A 262 -3.26 19.57 0.28
CA LYS A 262 -2.81 19.88 1.66
C LYS A 262 -3.50 21.12 2.20
N GLU A 263 -3.54 22.20 1.42
CA GLU A 263 -4.20 23.45 1.83
C GLU A 263 -5.70 23.25 2.02
N LYS A 264 -6.35 22.52 1.09
CA LYS A 264 -7.76 22.17 1.24
C LYS A 264 -8.03 21.28 2.46
N ASN A 265 -7.15 20.34 2.76
CA ASN A 265 -7.26 19.52 3.97
C ASN A 265 -7.10 20.35 5.24
N LYS A 266 -6.19 21.32 5.25
CA LYS A 266 -5.99 22.24 6.37
C LYS A 266 -7.25 23.09 6.62
N THR A 267 -7.84 23.65 5.57
CA THR A 267 -9.09 24.43 5.68
C THR A 267 -10.28 23.58 6.14
N LEU A 268 -10.41 22.36 5.62
CA LEU A 268 -11.45 21.41 6.05
C LEU A 268 -11.27 20.96 7.50
N SER A 269 -10.03 20.74 7.94
CA SER A 269 -9.75 20.39 9.34
C SER A 269 -10.15 21.53 10.28
N ALA A 270 -9.75 22.76 9.95
CA ALA A 270 -10.14 23.94 10.75
C ALA A 270 -11.67 24.14 10.79
N SER A 271 -12.36 23.92 9.68
CA SER A 271 -13.83 23.98 9.64
C SER A 271 -14.49 22.88 10.47
N LEU A 272 -13.92 21.67 10.45
CA LEU A 272 -14.38 20.55 11.27
C LEU A 272 -14.21 20.82 12.77
N ASP A 273 -13.07 21.41 13.15
CA ASP A 273 -12.80 21.73 14.56
C ASP A 273 -13.76 22.81 15.07
N LYS A 274 -14.03 23.86 14.29
CA LYS A 274 -15.06 24.87 14.60
C LYS A 274 -16.47 24.24 14.72
N ALA A 275 -16.84 23.33 13.83
CA ALA A 275 -18.13 22.66 13.90
C ALA A 275 -18.25 21.75 15.14
N LYS A 276 -17.15 21.12 15.56
CA LYS A 276 -17.12 20.32 16.81
C LYS A 276 -17.28 21.20 18.05
N GLU A 277 -16.56 22.32 18.11
CA GLU A 277 -16.70 23.30 19.21
C GLU A 277 -18.14 23.82 19.32
N GLY A 278 -18.75 24.23 18.21
CA GLY A 278 -20.15 24.64 18.20
C GLY A 278 -21.12 23.55 18.66
N SER A 279 -20.86 22.28 18.29
CA SER A 279 -21.67 21.13 18.75
C SER A 279 -21.50 20.86 20.25
N VAL A 280 -20.31 21.04 20.81
CA VAL A 280 -20.04 20.89 22.25
C VAL A 280 -20.73 21.98 23.05
N LEU A 281 -20.63 23.25 22.61
CA LEU A 281 -21.31 24.37 23.25
C LEU A 281 -22.82 24.17 23.29
N LYS A 282 -23.44 23.79 22.16
CA LYS A 282 -24.87 23.49 22.09
C LYS A 282 -25.29 22.38 23.04
N ARG A 283 -24.50 21.30 23.18
CA ARG A 283 -24.76 20.22 24.14
C ARG A 283 -24.71 20.69 25.59
N LEU A 284 -23.79 21.60 25.91
CA LEU A 284 -23.70 22.20 27.26
C LEU A 284 -24.87 23.09 27.55
N GLU A 285 -25.33 23.92 26.59
CA GLU A 285 -26.51 24.76 26.71
C GLU A 285 -27.78 23.90 26.91
N ASP A 286 -27.97 22.84 26.10
CA ASP A 286 -29.09 21.91 26.24
C ASP A 286 -29.08 21.18 27.60
N ALA A 287 -27.89 20.80 28.10
CA ALA A 287 -27.77 20.16 29.43
C ALA A 287 -28.14 21.12 30.57
N LYS A 288 -27.67 22.37 30.48
CA LYS A 288 -28.03 23.41 31.45
C LYS A 288 -29.53 23.71 31.44
N LEU A 289 -30.14 23.85 30.27
CA LEU A 289 -31.59 24.05 30.11
C LEU A 289 -32.39 22.91 30.73
N ARG A 290 -31.95 21.66 30.56
CA ARG A 290 -32.61 20.50 31.22
C ARG A 290 -32.49 20.58 32.73
N GLN A 291 -31.34 20.93 33.26
CA GLN A 291 -31.12 21.08 34.69
C GLN A 291 -32.01 22.19 35.29
N ASP A 292 -32.12 23.33 34.61
CA ASP A 292 -32.96 24.45 34.99
C ASP A 292 -34.47 24.07 34.98
N TYR A 293 -34.86 23.31 33.94
CA TYR A 293 -36.21 22.78 33.82
C TYR A 293 -36.56 21.78 34.94
N GLU A 294 -35.67 20.84 35.27
CA GLU A 294 -35.85 19.91 36.38
C GLU A 294 -35.92 20.62 37.73
N ALA A 295 -35.13 21.66 37.94
CA ALA A 295 -35.19 22.49 39.14
C ALA A 295 -36.52 23.25 39.24
N ALA A 296 -37.02 23.80 38.14
CA ALA A 296 -38.30 24.48 38.08
C ALA A 296 -39.45 23.52 38.39
N LEU A 297 -39.43 22.30 37.84
CA LEU A 297 -40.44 21.25 38.14
C LEU A 297 -40.46 20.90 39.64
N LYS A 298 -39.29 20.68 40.25
CA LYS A 298 -39.18 20.40 41.70
C LYS A 298 -39.72 21.54 42.52
N THR A 299 -39.50 22.80 42.11
CA THR A 299 -40.05 23.95 42.77
C THR A 299 -41.58 23.97 42.64
N LEU A 300 -42.11 23.68 41.46
CA LEU A 300 -43.53 23.61 41.21
C LEU A 300 -44.23 22.51 42.04
N ASP A 301 -43.60 21.31 42.11
CA ASP A 301 -44.08 20.20 42.94
C ASP A 301 -44.07 20.50 44.44
N SER A 302 -43.22 21.44 44.88
CA SER A 302 -43.18 21.89 46.28
C SER A 302 -44.28 22.90 46.66
N ILE A 303 -44.97 23.47 45.65
CA ILE A 303 -46.05 24.43 45.89
C ILE A 303 -47.35 23.67 46.20
N PRO A 304 -48.02 24.01 47.35
CA PRO A 304 -49.32 23.37 47.65
C PRO A 304 -50.33 23.54 46.54
N PRO A 305 -51.11 22.51 46.20
CA PRO A 305 -52.07 22.55 45.08
C PRO A 305 -53.12 23.66 45.21
N GLU A 306 -53.43 24.06 46.41
CA GLU A 306 -54.34 25.17 46.72
C GLU A 306 -53.81 26.52 46.24
N VAL A 307 -52.49 26.73 46.33
CA VAL A 307 -51.84 27.97 45.87
C VAL A 307 -51.86 28.01 44.34
N ILE A 308 -51.59 26.88 43.68
CA ILE A 308 -51.61 26.80 42.21
C ILE A 308 -53.01 27.12 41.70
N ARG A 309 -54.07 26.50 42.24
CA ARG A 309 -55.50 26.78 41.90
C ARG A 309 -55.88 28.22 42.12
N PHE A 310 -55.37 28.84 43.18
CA PHE A 310 -55.62 30.25 43.46
C PHE A 310 -55.15 31.18 42.35
N TYR A 311 -53.97 30.92 41.84
CA TYR A 311 -53.37 31.75 40.76
C TYR A 311 -53.95 31.38 39.37
N GLU A 312 -54.26 30.14 39.08
CA GLU A 312 -54.91 29.71 37.83
C GLU A 312 -56.34 30.35 37.70
N ASN A 313 -57.09 30.41 38.77
CA ASN A 313 -58.44 31.04 38.77
C ASN A 313 -58.31 32.57 38.57
N ARG A 314 -57.27 33.22 39.01
CA ARG A 314 -57.03 34.65 38.83
C ARG A 314 -56.61 35.05 37.43
N THR A 315 -55.93 34.15 36.71
CA THR A 315 -55.53 34.40 35.31
C THR A 315 -56.68 34.19 34.32
N GLN A 316 -57.81 33.67 34.75
CA GLN A 316 -59.06 33.49 33.94
C GLN A 316 -60.06 34.62 34.08
N GLU A 317 -59.80 35.63 34.94
CA GLU A 317 -60.69 36.81 34.98
C GLU A 317 -60.45 37.68 33.71
N PRO A 318 -61.52 37.99 32.95
CA PRO A 318 -61.40 38.81 31.77
C PRO A 318 -60.92 40.23 32.18
N VAL A 319 -59.83 40.73 31.54
CA VAL A 319 -59.41 42.12 31.63
C VAL A 319 -60.57 43.00 31.13
N VAL A 320 -61.36 43.59 32.04
CA VAL A 320 -62.34 44.60 31.69
C VAL A 320 -61.55 45.81 31.16
N ARG A 321 -61.56 46.03 29.87
CA ARG A 321 -61.10 47.27 29.25
C ARG A 321 -62.08 48.36 29.59
N HIS A 322 -61.69 49.29 30.47
CA HIS A 322 -62.38 50.56 30.57
C HIS A 322 -61.85 51.45 29.40
N ASP A 323 -62.68 51.53 28.34
CA ASP A 323 -62.55 52.60 27.36
C ASP A 323 -62.88 53.91 27.99
N LYS A 324 -61.95 54.89 27.94
CA LYS A 324 -62.17 56.31 28.02
C LYS A 324 -61.49 56.97 26.83
#